data_791eacf10ef3b50c9ce65b9ab2e19b25
#
_entry.id   791eacf10ef3b50c9ce65b9ab2e19b25
#
_cell.length_a   1.000
_cell.length_b   1.000
_cell.length_c   1.000
_cell.angle_alpha   90.00
_cell.angle_beta   90.00
_cell.angle_gamma   90.00
#
_symmetry.space_group_name_H-M   'P 1'
#
loop_
_entity.id
_entity.type
_entity.pdbx_description
1 polymer ?
#
loop_
_entity_poly.entity_id
_entity_poly.type
_entity_poly.pdbx_seq_one_letter_code
_entity_poly.pdbx_strand_id
1 'polypeptide(L)'
;MKEQLYTIPLNDAVNANDECPFCYIERSVEQDLLDFCLGSGSSYMEADIREMTDKAGFCRLHFQKMFDYGNTLGNAWILKTHYQKMIQEMQQQFSSFRPGKSSLRDKFRKNAVSENPIGVWVREKEESCYICKQFEETYARYLDTFFYLWKQDAAFREKIKTGKGFCLPHFGHLCEAADSCLNDKEREAFYQCLLPLLESNMKRLAEDVSWLVEKFDYRNKDADWKNSKDAIQRGMQKLKGGYPADAPYKQSK
;
A
#
# COMPACT_ATOMS: atom_id res chain seq x y z
N MET A 1 9.79 -5.23 23.72
CA MET A 1 8.68 -6.17 23.45
C MET A 1 7.84 -5.77 22.22
N LYS A 2 7.61 -4.47 21.93
CA LYS A 2 6.95 -4.03 20.68
C LYS A 2 7.73 -4.39 19.40
N GLU A 3 9.04 -4.42 19.49
CA GLU A 3 9.94 -4.68 18.36
C GLU A 3 9.91 -6.15 17.88
N GLN A 4 9.64 -7.10 18.75
CA GLN A 4 9.56 -8.52 18.37
C GLN A 4 8.36 -8.85 17.48
N LEU A 5 7.26 -8.12 17.58
CA LEU A 5 6.04 -8.39 16.80
C LEU A 5 6.26 -8.20 15.30
N TYR A 6 7.02 -7.18 14.91
CA TYR A 6 7.28 -6.85 13.50
C TYR A 6 8.63 -7.39 12.99
N THR A 7 9.51 -7.82 13.88
CA THR A 7 10.85 -8.32 13.54
C THR A 7 10.78 -9.62 12.72
N ILE A 8 9.93 -10.56 13.13
CA ILE A 8 9.78 -11.85 12.42
C ILE A 8 9.22 -11.63 11.02
N PRO A 9 8.04 -10.99 10.83
CA PRO A 9 7.49 -10.77 9.50
C PRO A 9 8.42 -9.98 8.57
N LEU A 10 9.18 -9.02 9.11
CA LEU A 10 10.14 -8.26 8.31
C LEU A 10 11.34 -9.11 7.86
N ASN A 11 11.86 -9.99 8.74
CA ASN A 11 12.89 -10.95 8.35
C ASN A 11 12.35 -11.96 7.31
N ASP A 12 11.11 -12.42 7.45
CA ASP A 12 10.47 -13.31 6.49
C ASP A 12 10.35 -12.64 5.13
N ALA A 13 9.94 -11.38 5.09
CA ALA A 13 9.85 -10.58 3.86
C ALA A 13 11.23 -10.44 3.17
N VAL A 14 12.29 -10.20 3.94
CA VAL A 14 13.67 -10.11 3.41
C VAL A 14 14.14 -11.47 2.91
N ASN A 15 13.76 -12.57 3.55
CA ASN A 15 14.12 -13.94 3.15
C ASN A 15 13.28 -14.47 1.98
N ALA A 16 12.11 -13.88 1.70
CA ALA A 16 11.21 -14.31 0.63
C ALA A 16 11.79 -14.14 -0.78
N ASN A 17 12.94 -13.45 -0.91
CA ASN A 17 13.61 -13.20 -2.18
C ASN A 17 12.73 -12.48 -3.22
N ASP A 18 11.78 -11.70 -2.74
CA ASP A 18 10.94 -10.82 -3.54
C ASP A 18 11.76 -9.65 -4.13
N GLU A 19 11.25 -8.98 -5.16
CA GLU A 19 11.89 -7.78 -5.72
C GLU A 19 11.85 -6.59 -4.73
N CYS A 20 10.97 -6.65 -3.73
CA CYS A 20 10.85 -5.64 -2.69
C CYS A 20 10.25 -6.23 -1.41
N PRO A 21 10.99 -6.31 -0.30
CA PRO A 21 10.46 -6.82 0.98
C PRO A 21 9.22 -6.05 1.47
N PHE A 22 9.15 -4.74 1.23
CA PHE A 22 7.98 -3.96 1.63
C PHE A 22 6.74 -4.24 0.80
N CYS A 23 6.85 -4.63 -0.48
CA CYS A 23 5.70 -5.13 -1.24
C CYS A 23 5.15 -6.43 -0.62
N TYR A 24 6.03 -7.32 -0.15
CA TYR A 24 5.63 -8.51 0.59
C TYR A 24 4.90 -8.15 1.89
N ILE A 25 5.42 -7.19 2.66
CA ILE A 25 4.78 -6.69 3.89
C ILE A 25 3.40 -6.08 3.59
N GLU A 26 3.31 -5.20 2.57
CA GLU A 26 2.04 -4.60 2.16
C GLU A 26 0.99 -5.66 1.87
N ARG A 27 1.36 -6.67 1.09
CA ARG A 27 0.48 -7.78 0.74
C ARG A 27 -0.02 -8.53 1.98
N SER A 28 0.88 -8.80 2.93
CA SER A 28 0.55 -9.50 4.17
C SER A 28 -0.37 -8.66 5.07
N VAL A 29 -0.02 -7.41 5.30
CA VAL A 29 -0.80 -6.49 6.15
C VAL A 29 -2.20 -6.27 5.57
N GLU A 30 -2.32 -6.12 4.26
CA GLU A 30 -3.62 -5.92 3.62
C GLU A 30 -4.49 -7.18 3.68
N GLN A 31 -3.89 -8.38 3.55
CA GLN A 31 -4.58 -9.65 3.77
C GLN A 31 -5.11 -9.73 5.21
N ASP A 32 -4.28 -9.43 6.21
CA ASP A 32 -4.67 -9.45 7.62
C ASP A 32 -5.81 -8.47 7.91
N LEU A 33 -5.80 -7.29 7.31
CA LEU A 33 -6.87 -6.29 7.46
C LEU A 33 -8.18 -6.73 6.80
N LEU A 34 -8.12 -7.40 5.65
CA LEU A 34 -9.28 -7.98 5.00
C LEU A 34 -9.83 -9.17 5.80
N ASP A 35 -8.95 -10.03 6.31
CA ASP A 35 -9.31 -11.13 7.20
C ASP A 35 -9.92 -10.61 8.51
N PHE A 36 -9.41 -9.53 9.07
CA PHE A 36 -10.00 -8.86 10.22
C PHE A 36 -11.42 -8.35 9.92
N CYS A 37 -11.61 -7.67 8.79
CA CYS A 37 -12.92 -7.12 8.44
C CYS A 37 -13.94 -8.19 8.03
N LEU A 38 -13.52 -9.23 7.30
CA LEU A 38 -14.42 -10.15 6.59
C LEU A 38 -14.15 -11.62 6.85
N GLY A 39 -13.11 -11.96 7.61
CA GLY A 39 -12.71 -13.35 7.85
C GLY A 39 -13.66 -14.12 8.77
N SER A 40 -13.26 -15.34 9.10
CA SER A 40 -14.04 -16.27 9.92
C SER A 40 -14.26 -15.80 11.37
N GLY A 41 -13.43 -14.87 11.86
CA GLY A 41 -13.58 -14.23 13.18
C GLY A 41 -14.82 -13.35 13.31
N SER A 42 -15.51 -13.08 12.19
CA SER A 42 -16.79 -12.34 12.16
C SER A 42 -16.72 -10.94 12.77
N SER A 43 -15.58 -10.23 12.66
CA SER A 43 -15.40 -8.88 13.22
C SER A 43 -16.47 -7.90 12.74
N TYR A 44 -17.03 -8.11 11.53
CA TYR A 44 -18.15 -7.33 11.02
C TYR A 44 -19.45 -7.49 11.86
N MET A 45 -19.53 -8.45 12.77
CA MET A 45 -20.64 -8.59 13.73
C MET A 45 -20.44 -7.76 15.00
N GLU A 46 -19.20 -7.39 15.33
CA GLU A 46 -18.87 -6.60 16.50
C GLU A 46 -19.32 -5.14 16.33
N ALA A 47 -20.00 -4.59 17.37
CA ALA A 47 -20.61 -3.27 17.28
C ALA A 47 -19.58 -2.14 17.17
N ASP A 48 -18.47 -2.24 17.89
CA ASP A 48 -17.37 -1.28 17.88
C ASP A 48 -16.63 -1.26 16.54
N ILE A 49 -16.40 -2.44 15.95
CA ILE A 49 -15.80 -2.54 14.62
C ILE A 49 -16.72 -1.93 13.57
N ARG A 50 -18.03 -2.20 13.64
CA ARG A 50 -19.00 -1.56 12.75
C ARG A 50 -19.03 -0.05 12.89
N GLU A 51 -18.98 0.48 14.11
CA GLU A 51 -18.95 1.92 14.33
C GLU A 51 -17.72 2.55 13.64
N MET A 52 -16.53 1.94 13.76
CA MET A 52 -15.31 2.42 13.10
C MET A 52 -15.42 2.35 11.58
N THR A 53 -15.89 1.22 11.04
CA THR A 53 -16.04 1.01 9.60
C THR A 53 -17.14 1.88 9.00
N ASP A 54 -18.25 2.09 9.72
CA ASP A 54 -19.35 2.96 9.30
C ASP A 54 -18.93 4.44 9.22
N LYS A 55 -18.07 4.87 10.14
CA LYS A 55 -17.54 6.24 10.15
C LYS A 55 -16.53 6.48 9.05
N ALA A 56 -15.58 5.57 8.88
CA ALA A 56 -14.49 5.71 7.92
C ALA A 56 -14.90 5.33 6.50
N GLY A 57 -15.78 4.36 6.32
CA GLY A 57 -16.07 3.77 5.03
C GLY A 57 -14.86 3.04 4.43
N PHE A 58 -14.91 2.82 3.13
CA PHE A 58 -13.85 2.16 2.36
C PHE A 58 -13.67 2.87 1.02
N CYS A 59 -12.43 3.02 0.56
CA CYS A 59 -12.15 3.56 -0.76
C CYS A 59 -12.53 2.54 -1.86
N ARG A 60 -12.62 3.03 -3.10
CA ARG A 60 -12.98 2.21 -4.27
C ARG A 60 -12.14 0.93 -4.38
N LEU A 61 -10.82 1.04 -4.16
CA LEU A 61 -9.90 -0.09 -4.26
C LEU A 61 -10.21 -1.15 -3.20
N HIS A 62 -10.44 -0.73 -1.95
CA HIS A 62 -10.74 -1.67 -0.87
C HIS A 62 -12.13 -2.28 -1.00
N PHE A 63 -13.13 -1.54 -1.50
CA PHE A 63 -14.43 -2.15 -1.83
C PHE A 63 -14.28 -3.24 -2.91
N GLN A 64 -13.44 -3.03 -3.93
CA GLN A 64 -13.18 -4.07 -4.93
C GLN A 64 -12.52 -5.30 -4.29
N LYS A 65 -11.48 -5.11 -3.48
CA LYS A 65 -10.79 -6.21 -2.79
C LYS A 65 -11.71 -6.97 -1.82
N MET A 66 -12.59 -6.26 -1.11
CA MET A 66 -13.61 -6.86 -0.24
C MET A 66 -14.63 -7.68 -1.03
N PHE A 67 -15.01 -7.21 -2.21
CA PHE A 67 -15.89 -7.96 -3.12
C PHE A 67 -15.20 -9.24 -3.61
N ASP A 68 -13.96 -9.14 -4.06
CA ASP A 68 -13.15 -10.27 -4.56
C ASP A 68 -12.83 -11.29 -3.47
N TYR A 69 -12.72 -10.84 -2.21
CA TYR A 69 -12.56 -11.68 -1.03
C TYR A 69 -13.71 -12.68 -0.83
N GLY A 70 -14.93 -12.33 -1.24
CA GLY A 70 -16.04 -13.25 -1.45
C GLY A 70 -16.95 -13.51 -0.24
N ASN A 71 -16.79 -12.85 0.91
CA ASN A 71 -17.73 -12.93 2.03
C ASN A 71 -18.97 -12.04 1.78
N THR A 72 -19.97 -12.57 1.08
CA THR A 72 -21.19 -11.83 0.73
C THR A 72 -21.95 -11.34 1.96
N LEU A 73 -22.08 -12.18 3.02
CA LEU A 73 -22.82 -11.79 4.23
C LEU A 73 -22.09 -10.66 4.98
N GLY A 74 -20.76 -10.78 5.15
CA GLY A 74 -19.94 -9.75 5.79
C GLY A 74 -20.02 -8.42 5.04
N ASN A 75 -19.84 -8.46 3.73
CA ASN A 75 -19.99 -7.27 2.88
C ASN A 75 -21.38 -6.62 3.00
N ALA A 76 -22.44 -7.44 3.00
CA ALA A 76 -23.81 -6.94 3.13
C ALA A 76 -24.06 -6.29 4.50
N TRP A 77 -23.53 -6.82 5.59
CA TRP A 77 -23.62 -6.23 6.91
C TRP A 77 -22.90 -4.89 7.01
N ILE A 78 -21.67 -4.83 6.55
CA ILE A 78 -20.88 -3.60 6.51
C ILE A 78 -21.60 -2.53 5.69
N LEU A 79 -22.05 -2.86 4.48
CA LEU A 79 -22.77 -1.92 3.62
C LEU A 79 -24.08 -1.43 4.25
N LYS A 80 -24.83 -2.33 4.89
CA LYS A 80 -26.12 -1.98 5.54
C LYS A 80 -25.93 -0.87 6.57
N THR A 81 -24.98 -1.03 7.50
CA THR A 81 -24.77 -0.07 8.58
C THR A 81 -24.09 1.20 8.08
N HIS A 82 -23.13 1.07 7.15
CA HIS A 82 -22.49 2.22 6.50
C HIS A 82 -23.50 3.09 5.73
N TYR A 83 -24.42 2.49 4.95
CA TYR A 83 -25.49 3.26 4.30
C TYR A 83 -26.39 4.00 5.30
N GLN A 84 -26.74 3.37 6.42
CA GLN A 84 -27.53 4.02 7.46
C GLN A 84 -26.81 5.25 8.02
N LYS A 85 -25.51 5.13 8.29
CA LYS A 85 -24.65 6.23 8.75
C LYS A 85 -24.54 7.34 7.71
N MET A 86 -24.27 6.99 6.46
CA MET A 86 -24.16 7.94 5.34
C MET A 86 -25.45 8.72 5.11
N ILE A 87 -26.62 8.06 5.19
CA ILE A 87 -27.94 8.71 5.05
C ILE A 87 -28.15 9.72 6.17
N GLN A 88 -27.83 9.38 7.42
CA GLN A 88 -27.95 10.31 8.55
C GLN A 88 -27.06 11.55 8.37
N GLU A 89 -25.80 11.35 8.02
CA GLU A 89 -24.86 12.46 7.78
C GLU A 89 -25.30 13.32 6.59
N MET A 90 -25.72 12.69 5.49
CA MET A 90 -26.24 13.38 4.31
C MET A 90 -27.45 14.26 4.66
N GLN A 91 -28.39 13.74 5.45
CA GLN A 91 -29.57 14.52 5.90
C GLN A 91 -29.17 15.74 6.73
N GLN A 92 -28.16 15.60 7.61
CA GLN A 92 -27.63 16.72 8.38
C GLN A 92 -27.00 17.77 7.47
N GLN A 93 -26.15 17.37 6.53
CA GLN A 93 -25.52 18.28 5.58
C GLN A 93 -26.56 19.01 4.70
N PHE A 94 -27.54 18.29 4.16
CA PHE A 94 -28.56 18.88 3.29
C PHE A 94 -29.50 19.81 4.05
N SER A 95 -29.85 19.51 5.29
CA SER A 95 -30.71 20.39 6.10
C SER A 95 -30.06 21.74 6.42
N SER A 96 -28.77 21.75 6.61
CA SER A 96 -27.96 22.95 6.89
C SER A 96 -27.51 23.71 5.65
N PHE A 97 -27.52 23.06 4.48
CA PHE A 97 -27.03 23.66 3.24
C PHE A 97 -27.88 24.84 2.77
N ARG A 98 -27.23 25.94 2.45
CA ARG A 98 -27.85 27.10 1.80
C ARG A 98 -27.01 27.46 0.58
N PRO A 99 -27.56 27.45 -0.65
CA PRO A 99 -26.84 27.87 -1.82
C PRO A 99 -26.33 29.31 -1.67
N GLY A 100 -25.03 29.51 -1.84
CA GLY A 100 -24.43 30.83 -1.83
C GLY A 100 -24.98 31.69 -2.98
N LYS A 101 -25.20 32.99 -2.73
CA LYS A 101 -25.51 33.95 -3.82
C LYS A 101 -24.18 34.21 -4.55
N SER A 102 -24.11 33.92 -5.85
CA SER A 102 -22.93 34.23 -6.65
C SER A 102 -22.73 35.75 -6.71
N SER A 103 -21.60 36.25 -6.25
CA SER A 103 -21.23 37.65 -6.43
C SER A 103 -20.68 37.84 -7.85
N LEU A 104 -20.84 39.07 -8.40
CA LEU A 104 -20.24 39.40 -9.71
C LEU A 104 -18.71 39.26 -9.70
N ARG A 105 -18.07 39.35 -8.53
CA ARG A 105 -16.62 39.13 -8.34
C ARG A 105 -16.24 37.66 -8.53
N ASP A 106 -17.11 36.71 -8.17
CA ASP A 106 -16.82 35.27 -8.28
C ASP A 106 -16.83 34.81 -9.75
N LYS A 107 -17.58 35.50 -10.63
CA LYS A 107 -17.60 35.24 -12.07
C LYS A 107 -16.29 35.59 -12.78
N PHE A 108 -15.47 36.47 -12.20
CA PHE A 108 -14.17 36.85 -12.77
C PHE A 108 -12.99 36.04 -12.21
N ARG A 109 -13.19 35.27 -11.18
CA ARG A 109 -12.18 34.33 -10.65
C ARG A 109 -12.35 32.96 -11.29
N LYS A 110 -11.85 32.78 -12.49
CA LYS A 110 -11.89 31.52 -13.25
C LYS A 110 -11.25 30.31 -12.56
N ASN A 111 -10.51 30.48 -11.46
CA ASN A 111 -9.77 29.42 -10.76
C ASN A 111 -9.98 29.40 -9.22
N ALA A 112 -10.94 30.12 -8.67
CA ALA A 112 -11.26 29.93 -7.26
C ALA A 112 -12.14 28.68 -7.14
N VAL A 113 -11.57 27.59 -6.60
CA VAL A 113 -12.36 26.43 -6.17
C VAL A 113 -13.35 26.95 -5.12
N SER A 114 -14.62 27.03 -5.49
CA SER A 114 -15.69 27.33 -4.53
C SER A 114 -15.72 26.20 -3.52
N GLU A 115 -15.40 26.49 -2.26
CA GLU A 115 -15.56 25.55 -1.15
C GLU A 115 -17.04 25.32 -0.85
N ASN A 116 -17.72 24.61 -1.74
CA ASN A 116 -19.08 24.16 -1.51
C ASN A 116 -19.09 23.16 -0.35
N PRO A 117 -19.80 23.40 0.78
CA PRO A 117 -19.78 22.51 1.94
C PRO A 117 -20.16 21.06 1.62
N ILE A 118 -21.09 20.85 0.69
CA ILE A 118 -21.44 19.49 0.24
C ILE A 118 -20.26 18.85 -0.50
N GLY A 119 -19.57 19.60 -1.37
CA GLY A 119 -18.39 19.13 -2.08
C GLY A 119 -17.23 18.81 -1.14
N VAL A 120 -17.02 19.60 -0.08
CA VAL A 120 -16.04 19.31 0.97
C VAL A 120 -16.38 18.01 1.67
N TRP A 121 -17.61 17.87 2.16
CA TRP A 121 -18.07 16.64 2.82
C TRP A 121 -17.91 15.40 1.93
N VAL A 122 -18.23 15.48 0.63
CA VAL A 122 -18.04 14.36 -0.32
C VAL A 122 -16.57 14.01 -0.44
N ARG A 123 -15.67 15.00 -0.60
CA ARG A 123 -14.22 14.72 -0.69
C ARG A 123 -13.68 14.06 0.58
N GLU A 124 -14.09 14.54 1.76
CA GLU A 124 -13.70 13.91 3.03
C GLU A 124 -14.13 12.43 3.10
N LYS A 125 -15.31 12.10 2.53
CA LYS A 125 -15.78 10.71 2.46
C LYS A 125 -15.01 9.89 1.43
N GLU A 126 -14.66 10.47 0.29
CA GLU A 126 -13.87 9.78 -0.75
C GLU A 126 -12.42 9.49 -0.29
N GLU A 127 -11.83 10.38 0.51
CA GLU A 127 -10.48 10.24 1.07
C GLU A 127 -10.45 9.32 2.30
N SER A 128 -11.58 9.06 2.93
CA SER A 128 -11.68 8.23 4.13
C SER A 128 -11.78 6.74 3.78
N CYS A 129 -10.94 5.93 4.45
CA CYS A 129 -10.97 4.47 4.33
C CYS A 129 -10.42 3.81 5.58
N TYR A 130 -11.21 2.91 6.19
CA TYR A 130 -10.81 2.18 7.38
C TYR A 130 -9.52 1.35 7.14
N ILE A 131 -9.47 0.59 6.05
CA ILE A 131 -8.30 -0.25 5.74
C ILE A 131 -7.07 0.60 5.45
N CYS A 132 -7.18 1.68 4.64
CA CYS A 132 -6.03 2.56 4.37
C CYS A 132 -5.44 3.10 5.67
N LYS A 133 -6.28 3.59 6.59
CA LYS A 133 -5.82 4.13 7.87
C LYS A 133 -5.08 3.08 8.71
N GLN A 134 -5.68 1.89 8.88
CA GLN A 134 -5.05 0.82 9.65
C GLN A 134 -3.76 0.31 8.99
N PHE A 135 -3.74 0.30 7.67
CA PHE A 135 -2.56 -0.03 6.88
C PHE A 135 -1.43 0.95 7.15
N GLU A 136 -1.67 2.26 7.03
CA GLU A 136 -0.68 3.32 7.26
C GLU A 136 -0.08 3.24 8.67
N GLU A 137 -0.93 3.06 9.69
CA GLU A 137 -0.49 2.91 11.09
C GLU A 137 0.39 1.68 11.30
N THR A 138 0.08 0.57 10.62
CA THR A 138 0.84 -0.68 10.71
C THR A 138 2.14 -0.58 9.92
N TYR A 139 2.07 -0.01 8.72
CA TYR A 139 3.23 0.19 7.85
C TYR A 139 4.30 1.09 8.49
N ALA A 140 3.89 2.16 9.16
CA ALA A 140 4.82 3.03 9.91
C ALA A 140 5.63 2.24 10.96
N ARG A 141 5.01 1.28 11.64
CA ARG A 141 5.70 0.41 12.62
C ARG A 141 6.70 -0.55 11.95
N TYR A 142 6.43 -0.99 10.73
CA TYR A 142 7.40 -1.77 9.95
C TYR A 142 8.60 -0.91 9.52
N LEU A 143 8.40 0.35 9.15
CA LEU A 143 9.50 1.28 8.87
C LEU A 143 10.37 1.51 10.12
N ASP A 144 9.77 1.77 11.27
CA ASP A 144 10.50 1.92 12.54
C ASP A 144 11.31 0.66 12.87
N THR A 145 10.71 -0.52 12.70
CA THR A 145 11.37 -1.81 12.94
C THR A 145 12.52 -2.05 11.96
N PHE A 146 12.34 -1.67 10.68
CA PHE A 146 13.40 -1.77 9.68
C PHE A 146 14.63 -0.94 10.09
N PHE A 147 14.44 0.31 10.50
CA PHE A 147 15.56 1.16 10.93
C PHE A 147 16.17 0.70 12.26
N TYR A 148 15.36 0.15 13.15
CA TYR A 148 15.90 -0.50 14.36
C TYR A 148 16.81 -1.68 14.00
N LEU A 149 16.37 -2.62 13.15
CA LEU A 149 17.18 -3.75 12.68
C LEU A 149 18.38 -3.30 11.87
N TRP A 150 18.21 -2.29 11.02
CA TRP A 150 19.33 -1.70 10.28
C TRP A 150 20.45 -1.22 11.21
N LYS A 151 20.13 -0.63 12.34
CA LYS A 151 21.12 -0.16 13.32
C LYS A 151 21.72 -1.30 14.16
N GLN A 152 20.92 -2.25 14.59
CA GLN A 152 21.29 -3.22 15.61
C GLN A 152 21.73 -4.59 15.05
N ASP A 153 21.25 -4.98 13.87
CA ASP A 153 21.45 -6.32 13.32
C ASP A 153 22.34 -6.31 12.06
N ALA A 154 23.59 -6.76 12.23
CA ALA A 154 24.54 -6.85 11.11
C ALA A 154 24.12 -7.90 10.08
N ALA A 155 23.49 -9.00 10.51
CA ALA A 155 23.03 -10.05 9.60
C ALA A 155 21.84 -9.54 8.75
N PHE A 156 20.94 -8.77 9.34
CA PHE A 156 19.86 -8.11 8.62
C PHE A 156 20.41 -7.15 7.56
N ARG A 157 21.37 -6.28 7.94
CA ARG A 157 22.02 -5.37 6.97
C ARG A 157 22.66 -6.11 5.82
N GLU A 158 23.32 -7.23 6.09
CA GLU A 158 23.97 -8.02 5.04
C GLU A 158 22.95 -8.64 4.07
N LYS A 159 21.84 -9.14 4.58
CA LYS A 159 20.73 -9.63 3.73
C LYS A 159 20.17 -8.53 2.82
N ILE A 160 20.01 -7.30 3.34
CA ILE A 160 19.55 -6.17 2.51
C ILE A 160 20.58 -5.86 1.41
N LYS A 161 21.88 -5.80 1.75
CA LYS A 161 22.96 -5.50 0.79
C LYS A 161 23.06 -6.52 -0.35
N THR A 162 22.84 -7.78 -0.04
CA THR A 162 22.93 -8.89 -1.01
C THR A 162 21.61 -9.21 -1.69
N GLY A 163 20.53 -8.56 -1.28
CA GLY A 163 19.18 -8.77 -1.78
C GLY A 163 18.88 -8.01 -3.08
N LYS A 164 17.62 -8.06 -3.48
CA LYS A 164 17.12 -7.38 -4.69
C LYS A 164 16.73 -5.91 -4.46
N GLY A 165 16.95 -5.39 -3.24
CA GLY A 165 16.63 -4.02 -2.88
C GLY A 165 15.11 -3.77 -2.75
N PHE A 166 14.67 -2.60 -3.18
CA PHE A 166 13.31 -2.12 -3.00
C PHE A 166 12.73 -1.63 -4.32
N CYS A 167 11.41 -1.58 -4.45
CA CYS A 167 10.75 -0.87 -5.54
C CYS A 167 10.89 0.65 -5.36
N LEU A 168 10.69 1.44 -6.40
CA LEU A 168 10.85 2.89 -6.35
C LEU A 168 9.98 3.57 -5.27
N PRO A 169 8.68 3.25 -5.12
CA PRO A 169 7.88 3.82 -4.03
C PRO A 169 8.46 3.55 -2.64
N HIS A 170 8.75 2.28 -2.33
CA HIS A 170 9.29 1.91 -1.01
C HIS A 170 10.72 2.41 -0.77
N PHE A 171 11.51 2.52 -1.82
CA PHE A 171 12.80 3.21 -1.72
C PHE A 171 12.62 4.69 -1.34
N GLY A 172 11.63 5.38 -1.92
CA GLY A 172 11.26 6.74 -1.55
C GLY A 172 10.86 6.85 -0.07
N HIS A 173 9.95 5.99 0.39
CA HIS A 173 9.52 5.95 1.80
C HIS A 173 10.70 5.70 2.77
N LEU A 174 11.63 4.82 2.40
CA LEU A 174 12.84 4.58 3.19
C LEU A 174 13.76 5.79 3.23
N CYS A 175 13.90 6.53 2.14
CA CYS A 175 14.69 7.77 2.11
C CYS A 175 14.07 8.84 3.02
N GLU A 176 12.75 9.03 2.93
CA GLU A 176 12.02 9.99 3.77
C GLU A 176 12.13 9.64 5.26
N ALA A 177 11.93 8.36 5.61
CA ALA A 177 12.04 7.89 6.98
C ALA A 177 13.47 7.91 7.53
N ALA A 178 14.50 7.75 6.69
CA ALA A 178 15.89 7.81 7.08
C ALA A 178 16.25 9.15 7.73
N ASP A 179 15.65 10.26 7.28
CA ASP A 179 15.91 11.59 7.81
C ASP A 179 15.49 11.74 9.28
N SER A 180 14.47 11.02 9.72
CA SER A 180 13.99 11.02 11.10
C SER A 180 14.57 9.88 11.96
N CYS A 181 14.92 8.75 11.34
CA CYS A 181 15.32 7.54 12.05
C CYS A 181 16.83 7.38 12.23
N LEU A 182 17.67 8.05 11.42
CA LEU A 182 19.12 7.89 11.40
C LEU A 182 19.84 9.20 11.71
N ASN A 183 20.97 9.11 12.45
CA ASN A 183 21.88 10.24 12.55
C ASN A 183 22.71 10.41 11.26
N ASP A 184 23.45 11.51 11.12
CA ASP A 184 24.15 11.86 9.87
C ASP A 184 25.10 10.76 9.39
N LYS A 185 25.87 10.15 10.30
CA LYS A 185 26.81 9.07 9.96
C LYS A 185 26.10 7.78 9.55
N GLU A 186 25.04 7.42 10.25
CA GLU A 186 24.22 6.25 9.92
C GLU A 186 23.50 6.44 8.57
N ARG A 187 23.02 7.65 8.32
CA ARG A 187 22.34 8.02 7.08
C ARG A 187 23.28 7.99 5.87
N GLU A 188 24.51 8.49 6.03
CA GLU A 188 25.54 8.38 5.01
C GLU A 188 25.82 6.92 4.65
N ALA A 189 26.05 6.06 5.65
CA ALA A 189 26.28 4.63 5.45
C ALA A 189 25.07 3.91 4.81
N PHE A 190 23.86 4.34 5.15
CA PHE A 190 22.62 3.84 4.58
C PHE A 190 22.54 4.15 3.08
N TYR A 191 22.73 5.40 2.68
CA TYR A 191 22.72 5.79 1.27
C TYR A 191 23.87 5.21 0.45
N GLN A 192 25.06 5.09 1.03
CA GLN A 192 26.19 4.39 0.40
C GLN A 192 25.86 2.92 0.05
N CYS A 193 24.95 2.30 0.81
CA CYS A 193 24.45 0.95 0.54
C CYS A 193 23.29 0.95 -0.46
N LEU A 194 22.24 1.75 -0.20
CA LEU A 194 20.97 1.62 -0.92
C LEU A 194 20.99 2.20 -2.34
N LEU A 195 21.75 3.28 -2.59
CA LEU A 195 21.79 3.88 -3.93
C LEU A 195 22.39 2.93 -4.95
N PRO A 196 23.59 2.32 -4.74
CA PRO A 196 24.12 1.35 -5.68
C PRO A 196 23.27 0.07 -5.78
N LEU A 197 22.64 -0.35 -4.68
CA LEU A 197 21.74 -1.51 -4.66
C LEU A 197 20.53 -1.31 -5.56
N LEU A 198 19.89 -0.14 -5.50
CA LEU A 198 18.78 0.19 -6.39
C LEU A 198 19.24 0.22 -7.85
N GLU A 199 20.32 0.94 -8.14
CA GLU A 199 20.85 1.08 -9.50
C GLU A 199 21.19 -0.26 -10.13
N SER A 200 21.89 -1.14 -9.40
CA SER A 200 22.30 -2.46 -9.91
C SER A 200 21.09 -3.36 -10.19
N ASN A 201 20.07 -3.33 -9.33
CA ASN A 201 18.87 -4.13 -9.53
C ASN A 201 17.94 -3.57 -10.63
N MET A 202 17.93 -2.25 -10.84
CA MET A 202 17.25 -1.65 -12.01
C MET A 202 17.93 -2.08 -13.31
N LYS A 203 19.26 -2.08 -13.38
CA LYS A 203 20.02 -2.57 -14.54
C LYS A 203 19.75 -4.06 -14.80
N ARG A 204 19.80 -4.89 -13.76
CA ARG A 204 19.49 -6.33 -13.85
C ARG A 204 18.10 -6.57 -14.48
N LEU A 205 17.08 -5.86 -14.02
CA LEU A 205 15.73 -6.01 -14.57
C LEU A 205 15.61 -5.45 -15.99
N ALA A 206 16.29 -4.36 -16.30
CA ALA A 206 16.34 -3.85 -17.67
C ALA A 206 16.94 -4.87 -18.65
N GLU A 207 17.98 -5.59 -18.24
CA GLU A 207 18.58 -6.69 -19.01
C GLU A 207 17.59 -7.87 -19.16
N ASP A 208 16.91 -8.28 -18.07
CA ASP A 208 15.90 -9.35 -18.12
C ASP A 208 14.75 -9.00 -19.09
N VAL A 209 14.25 -7.76 -19.05
CA VAL A 209 13.20 -7.27 -19.97
C VAL A 209 13.72 -7.19 -21.40
N SER A 210 14.94 -6.70 -21.61
CA SER A 210 15.54 -6.64 -22.94
C SER A 210 15.70 -8.04 -23.54
N TRP A 211 16.15 -9.01 -22.73
CA TRP A 211 16.24 -10.39 -23.19
C TRP A 211 14.87 -10.99 -23.52
N LEU A 212 13.84 -10.65 -22.76
CA LEU A 212 12.46 -11.05 -23.09
C LEU A 212 12.04 -10.55 -24.47
N VAL A 213 12.34 -9.28 -24.80
CA VAL A 213 12.06 -8.71 -26.14
C VAL A 213 12.83 -9.47 -27.23
N GLU A 214 14.12 -9.73 -27.00
CA GLU A 214 14.96 -10.46 -27.95
C GLU A 214 14.48 -11.90 -28.20
N LYS A 215 13.82 -12.53 -27.21
CA LYS A 215 13.24 -13.88 -27.36
C LYS A 215 12.09 -13.95 -28.37
N PHE A 216 11.47 -12.84 -28.72
CA PHE A 216 10.46 -12.79 -29.80
C PHE A 216 11.09 -12.75 -31.22
N ASP A 217 12.41 -12.55 -31.33
CA ASP A 217 13.11 -12.74 -32.59
C ASP A 217 13.24 -14.23 -32.89
N TYR A 218 12.87 -14.65 -34.11
CA TYR A 218 12.94 -16.06 -34.54
C TYR A 218 14.33 -16.66 -34.40
N ARG A 219 15.37 -15.85 -34.49
CA ARG A 219 16.79 -16.27 -34.33
C ARG A 219 17.10 -16.76 -32.92
N ASN A 220 16.37 -16.28 -31.95
CA ASN A 220 16.54 -16.61 -30.53
C ASN A 220 15.51 -17.64 -30.03
N LYS A 221 14.72 -18.26 -30.93
CA LYS A 221 13.62 -19.17 -30.57
C LYS A 221 14.08 -20.29 -29.61
N ASP A 222 15.23 -20.91 -29.92
CA ASP A 222 15.73 -22.05 -29.15
C ASP A 222 16.73 -21.65 -28.02
N ALA A 223 17.02 -20.34 -27.86
CA ALA A 223 17.89 -19.83 -26.80
C ALA A 223 17.24 -19.98 -25.43
N ASP A 224 18.06 -20.10 -24.39
CA ASP A 224 17.56 -20.14 -23.00
C ASP A 224 16.81 -18.85 -22.64
N TRP A 225 15.73 -18.98 -21.89
CA TRP A 225 14.96 -17.84 -21.37
C TRP A 225 15.70 -17.04 -20.31
N LYS A 226 16.73 -17.61 -19.67
CA LYS A 226 17.39 -17.02 -18.50
C LYS A 226 16.35 -16.61 -17.44
N ASN A 227 16.46 -15.40 -16.92
CA ASN A 227 15.52 -14.87 -15.90
C ASN A 227 14.39 -13.99 -16.51
N SER A 228 14.12 -14.12 -17.82
CA SER A 228 13.20 -13.19 -18.51
C SER A 228 11.71 -13.58 -18.45
N LYS A 229 11.37 -14.82 -18.08
CA LYS A 229 9.98 -15.32 -18.15
C LYS A 229 8.98 -14.48 -17.36
N ASP A 230 9.39 -13.95 -16.22
CA ASP A 230 8.59 -13.12 -15.32
C ASP A 230 9.11 -11.67 -15.24
N ALA A 231 9.95 -11.27 -16.20
CA ALA A 231 10.57 -9.95 -16.21
C ALA A 231 9.55 -8.80 -16.26
N ILE A 232 8.40 -9.00 -16.92
CA ILE A 232 7.33 -7.99 -16.99
C ILE A 232 6.79 -7.71 -15.59
N GLN A 233 6.36 -8.74 -14.87
CA GLN A 233 5.76 -8.62 -13.54
C GLN A 233 6.75 -8.01 -12.55
N ARG A 234 7.99 -8.52 -12.52
CA ARG A 234 9.06 -8.00 -11.66
C ARG A 234 9.44 -6.56 -12.01
N GLY A 235 9.49 -6.23 -13.30
CA GLY A 235 9.76 -4.87 -13.77
C GLY A 235 8.66 -3.89 -13.34
N MET A 236 7.39 -4.26 -13.49
CA MET A 236 6.26 -3.45 -13.03
C MET A 236 6.28 -3.25 -11.52
N GLN A 237 6.54 -4.32 -10.75
CA GLN A 237 6.69 -4.25 -9.29
C GLN A 237 7.83 -3.31 -8.89
N LYS A 238 8.99 -3.41 -9.54
CA LYS A 238 10.14 -2.54 -9.22
C LYS A 238 9.84 -1.07 -9.45
N LEU A 239 9.05 -0.74 -10.47
CA LEU A 239 8.73 0.65 -10.83
C LEU A 239 7.59 1.24 -9.98
N LYS A 240 6.59 0.44 -9.58
CA LYS A 240 5.34 0.97 -8.98
C LYS A 240 4.89 0.29 -7.69
N GLY A 241 5.62 -0.72 -7.23
CA GLY A 241 5.18 -1.56 -6.10
C GLY A 241 4.10 -2.56 -6.51
N GLY A 242 3.77 -3.45 -5.58
CA GLY A 242 2.80 -4.53 -5.79
C GLY A 242 3.23 -5.51 -6.90
N TYR A 243 2.92 -6.79 -6.76
CA TYR A 243 3.21 -7.76 -7.83
C TYR A 243 1.94 -7.93 -8.69
N PRO A 244 1.95 -7.56 -9.99
CA PRO A 244 0.73 -7.48 -10.79
C PRO A 244 0.07 -8.83 -11.05
N ALA A 245 0.77 -9.95 -10.82
CA ALA A 245 0.25 -11.30 -10.94
C ALA A 245 -0.11 -11.94 -9.59
N ASP A 246 -0.21 -11.16 -8.51
CA ASP A 246 -0.72 -11.66 -7.24
C ASP A 246 -2.15 -12.16 -7.38
N ALA A 247 -2.42 -13.28 -6.72
CA ALA A 247 -3.78 -13.78 -6.64
C ALA A 247 -4.67 -12.78 -5.86
N PRO A 248 -5.97 -12.69 -6.20
CA PRO A 248 -6.91 -11.92 -5.38
C PRO A 248 -6.90 -12.35 -3.92
N TYR A 249 -7.16 -11.42 -3.01
CA TYR A 249 -7.29 -11.72 -1.60
C TYR A 249 -8.43 -12.70 -1.35
N LYS A 250 -8.20 -13.65 -0.46
CA LYS A 250 -9.18 -14.69 -0.09
C LYS A 250 -9.12 -14.93 1.41
N GLN A 251 -10.22 -15.42 1.96
CA GLN A 251 -10.27 -15.82 3.36
C GLN A 251 -9.15 -16.81 3.67
N SER A 252 -8.35 -16.49 4.68
CA SER A 252 -7.34 -17.40 5.22
C SER A 252 -8.01 -18.64 5.81
N LYS A 253 -7.44 -19.80 5.55
CA LYS A 253 -7.99 -21.09 6.01
C LYS A 253 -7.71 -21.31 7.48
#